data_bf4f12662a722ec6c84c386b6a0b1775
#
_entry.id   bf4f12662a722ec6c84c386b6a0b1775
#
_cell.length_a   1.000
_cell.length_b   1.000
_cell.length_c   1.000
_cell.angle_alpha   90.00
_cell.angle_beta   90.00
_cell.angle_gamma   90.00
#
_symmetry.space_group_name_H-M   'P 1'
#
loop_
_entity.id
_entity.type
_entity.pdbx_description
1 polymer ?
#
loop_
_entity_poly.entity_id
_entity_poly.type
_entity_poly.pdbx_seq_one_letter_code
_entity_poly.pdbx_strand_id
1 'polypeptide(L)'
;MDNTCQSQANNQYYIRWRWLWVFPPPVLGLRTPSEAENPGSNMVKYLLIVLALGVSCAHHENLDISPSEVNGDWRTLYIVADNVEKVAEGGSLRAYFQHMECGDECQELKIIFNVKLDSECQTHTVVGQKHEDGRYTTDYSGRNYFHVLKKTDDIIFFHNVNVDESGKETNVILVAGKREDLNKAQKQELRKLAEEYNIPNENTQHLVPTDTCNQ
;
A
#
# COMPACT_ATOMS: atom_id res chain seq x y z
N MET A 1 29.68 5.33 6.11
CA MET A 1 28.84 5.65 7.29
C MET A 1 27.96 6.80 6.84
N ASP A 2 26.92 6.51 6.12
CA ASP A 2 26.12 7.48 5.40
C ASP A 2 24.82 7.79 6.14
N ASN A 3 24.62 9.10 6.38
CA ASN A 3 23.49 9.72 7.06
C ASN A 3 22.26 9.80 6.13
N THR A 4 21.61 8.69 5.84
CA THR A 4 20.38 8.69 5.00
C THR A 4 19.09 8.36 5.75
N CYS A 5 19.11 8.30 7.07
CA CYS A 5 17.91 8.02 7.85
C CYS A 5 17.21 9.30 8.41
N GLN A 6 17.54 10.52 7.93
CA GLN A 6 17.09 11.76 8.58
C GLN A 6 16.20 12.68 7.73
N SER A 7 15.64 12.22 6.60
CA SER A 7 14.91 13.12 5.68
C SER A 7 13.44 12.82 5.42
N GLN A 8 12.76 11.98 6.22
CA GLN A 8 11.30 11.77 6.01
C GLN A 8 10.48 11.76 7.31
N ALA A 9 10.78 12.64 8.23
CA ALA A 9 9.96 12.85 9.43
C ALA A 9 9.17 14.15 9.37
N ASN A 10 8.35 14.36 8.35
CA ASN A 10 7.41 15.49 8.30
C ASN A 10 6.10 15.10 7.58
N ASN A 11 5.38 14.17 8.21
CA ASN A 11 3.93 14.16 8.12
C ASN A 11 3.37 13.48 9.38
N GLN A 12 3.29 14.27 10.44
CA GLN A 12 2.80 13.81 11.73
C GLN A 12 1.28 13.84 11.75
N TYR A 13 0.67 12.67 11.76
CA TYR A 13 -0.64 12.53 12.36
C TYR A 13 -0.50 12.63 13.87
N TYR A 14 -1.01 13.72 14.45
CA TYR A 14 -1.10 13.94 15.89
C TYR A 14 -2.05 12.91 16.53
N ILE A 15 -1.50 11.83 17.06
CA ILE A 15 -2.20 10.99 18.04
C ILE A 15 -1.91 11.56 19.42
N ARG A 16 -2.88 12.30 19.94
CA ARG A 16 -2.85 12.92 21.26
C ARG A 16 -3.15 11.87 22.33
N TRP A 17 -2.11 11.17 22.82
CA TRP A 17 -2.21 10.34 24.01
C TRP A 17 -2.19 11.20 25.25
N ARG A 18 -3.35 11.35 25.86
CA ARG A 18 -3.51 12.02 27.15
C ARG A 18 -3.42 10.96 28.26
N TRP A 19 -2.21 10.67 28.76
CA TRP A 19 -2.02 9.88 29.96
C TRP A 19 -2.13 10.78 31.18
N LEU A 20 -3.18 10.57 31.96
CA LEU A 20 -3.36 11.08 33.31
C LEU A 20 -2.44 10.29 34.24
N TRP A 21 -1.44 10.95 34.78
CA TRP A 21 -0.62 10.45 35.89
C TRP A 21 -1.45 10.57 37.17
N VAL A 22 -1.93 9.46 37.70
CA VAL A 22 -2.42 9.36 39.09
C VAL A 22 -1.29 8.76 39.92
N PHE A 23 -0.59 9.58 40.68
CA PHE A 23 0.36 9.13 41.72
C PHE A 23 -0.40 8.89 43.02
N PRO A 24 -0.27 7.76 43.70
CA PRO A 24 -0.66 7.61 45.09
C PRO A 24 0.45 8.20 46.01
N PRO A 25 0.10 8.70 47.22
CA PRO A 25 1.05 9.33 48.13
C PRO A 25 1.98 8.30 48.79
N PRO A 26 3.17 8.73 49.23
CA PRO A 26 4.15 7.83 49.83
C PRO A 26 3.75 7.45 51.25
N VAL A 27 3.75 6.13 51.51
CA VAL A 27 3.62 5.56 52.85
C VAL A 27 5.05 5.46 53.44
N LEU A 28 5.34 6.22 54.48
CA LEU A 28 6.55 6.07 55.30
C LEU A 28 6.48 4.75 56.09
N GLY A 29 7.36 3.82 55.78
CA GLY A 29 7.60 2.61 56.56
C GLY A 29 9.10 2.33 56.63
N LEU A 30 9.70 2.64 57.78
CA LEU A 30 11.06 2.25 58.12
C LEU A 30 11.26 0.74 58.08
N ARG A 31 12.24 0.25 57.31
CA ARG A 31 12.91 -1.03 57.60
C ARG A 31 14.38 -1.01 57.16
N THR A 32 15.19 -1.59 58.01
CA THR A 32 16.63 -1.73 58.11
C THR A 32 17.34 -2.37 56.92
N PRO A 33 18.65 -2.09 56.72
CA PRO A 33 19.42 -2.49 55.56
C PRO A 33 20.06 -3.87 55.76
N SER A 34 19.86 -4.75 54.78
CA SER A 34 20.80 -5.87 54.51
C SER A 34 20.50 -6.41 53.13
N GLU A 35 21.42 -6.22 52.26
CA GLU A 35 21.93 -7.04 51.18
C GLU A 35 22.49 -6.15 50.09
N ALA A 36 23.79 -6.28 49.93
CA ALA A 36 24.53 -5.58 48.89
C ALA A 36 24.16 -6.14 47.52
N GLU A 37 23.24 -5.51 46.80
CA GLU A 37 23.01 -5.78 45.40
C GLU A 37 24.16 -5.28 44.53
N ASN A 38 24.77 -6.21 43.81
CA ASN A 38 25.88 -5.98 42.92
C ASN A 38 25.43 -5.06 41.74
N PRO A 39 25.94 -3.81 41.61
CA PRO A 39 25.47 -2.85 40.62
C PRO A 39 25.72 -3.26 39.15
N GLY A 40 26.53 -4.31 38.92
CA GLY A 40 26.81 -4.80 37.57
C GLY A 40 25.67 -5.59 36.93
N SER A 41 24.75 -6.20 37.73
CA SER A 41 23.67 -7.04 37.21
C SER A 41 22.52 -6.24 36.57
N ASN A 42 22.27 -5.03 37.07
CA ASN A 42 21.16 -4.21 36.55
C ASN A 42 21.52 -3.50 35.23
N MET A 43 22.77 -3.05 35.07
CA MET A 43 23.21 -2.46 33.81
C MET A 43 23.12 -3.43 32.62
N VAL A 44 23.46 -4.71 32.85
CA VAL A 44 23.38 -5.72 31.80
C VAL A 44 21.91 -6.00 31.39
N LYS A 45 20.96 -5.99 32.33
CA LYS A 45 19.52 -6.13 32.04
C LYS A 45 18.98 -4.97 31.23
N TYR A 46 19.38 -3.73 31.53
CA TYR A 46 19.00 -2.54 30.76
C TYR A 46 19.65 -2.53 29.37
N LEU A 47 20.90 -2.98 29.25
CA LEU A 47 21.59 -3.10 27.95
C LEU A 47 20.89 -4.12 27.04
N LEU A 48 20.42 -5.23 27.59
CA LEU A 48 19.68 -6.26 26.84
C LEU A 48 18.28 -5.78 26.42
N ILE A 49 17.61 -4.95 27.22
CA ILE A 49 16.31 -4.36 26.88
C ILE A 49 16.47 -3.32 25.76
N VAL A 50 17.51 -2.51 25.78
CA VAL A 50 17.79 -1.51 24.72
C VAL A 50 18.18 -2.18 23.40
N LEU A 51 18.88 -3.34 23.44
CA LEU A 51 19.21 -4.13 22.26
C LEU A 51 17.98 -4.85 21.67
N ALA A 52 16.95 -5.15 22.49
CA ALA A 52 15.70 -5.75 22.04
C ALA A 52 14.72 -4.75 21.39
N LEU A 53 14.93 -3.44 21.61
CA LEU A 53 14.22 -2.36 20.91
C LEU A 53 14.93 -2.00 19.60
N GLY A 54 15.51 -2.99 18.92
CA GLY A 54 15.99 -2.85 17.56
C GLY A 54 14.88 -2.26 16.71
N VAL A 55 15.07 -1.01 16.29
CA VAL A 55 14.20 -0.32 15.34
C VAL A 55 14.14 -1.20 14.09
N SER A 56 13.08 -2.01 13.95
CA SER A 56 12.69 -2.58 12.67
C SER A 56 12.33 -1.38 11.79
N CYS A 57 13.30 -0.85 11.06
CA CYS A 57 12.99 -0.12 9.85
C CYS A 57 12.30 -1.15 8.95
N ALA A 58 10.97 -1.12 8.90
CA ALA A 58 10.23 -1.80 7.86
C ALA A 58 10.69 -1.17 6.55
N HIS A 59 11.67 -1.81 5.93
CA HIS A 59 12.05 -1.51 4.57
C HIS A 59 10.84 -1.93 3.73
N HIS A 60 10.07 -0.98 3.30
CA HIS A 60 9.08 -1.18 2.26
C HIS A 60 9.92 -1.41 0.98
N GLU A 61 10.23 -2.66 0.67
CA GLU A 61 10.84 -3.01 -0.60
C GLU A 61 9.81 -2.65 -1.67
N ASN A 62 10.03 -1.51 -2.32
CA ASN A 62 9.34 -1.20 -3.57
C ASN A 62 9.74 -2.29 -4.56
N LEU A 63 8.77 -3.10 -4.96
CA LEU A 63 8.99 -4.18 -5.92
C LEU A 63 9.13 -3.56 -7.31
N ASP A 64 10.38 -3.41 -7.75
CA ASP A 64 10.67 -2.99 -9.11
C ASP A 64 10.14 -4.01 -10.12
N ILE A 65 9.66 -3.51 -11.24
CA ILE A 65 9.20 -4.29 -12.38
C ILE A 65 10.19 -4.17 -13.53
N SER A 66 10.22 -5.19 -14.38
CA SER A 66 11.02 -5.24 -15.59
C SER A 66 10.15 -5.41 -16.83
N PRO A 67 10.64 -5.04 -18.03
CA PRO A 67 9.88 -5.22 -19.26
C PRO A 67 9.39 -6.64 -19.51
N SER A 68 10.21 -7.65 -19.18
CA SER A 68 9.85 -9.07 -19.34
C SER A 68 8.70 -9.52 -18.44
N GLU A 69 8.50 -8.84 -17.30
CA GLU A 69 7.41 -9.15 -16.35
C GLU A 69 6.11 -8.45 -16.72
N VAL A 70 6.20 -7.23 -17.27
CA VAL A 70 5.06 -6.32 -17.44
C VAL A 70 4.51 -6.34 -18.85
N ASN A 71 5.40 -6.38 -19.89
CA ASN A 71 4.95 -6.21 -21.26
C ASN A 71 4.00 -7.33 -21.70
N GLY A 72 2.87 -6.93 -22.26
CA GLY A 72 1.86 -7.81 -22.80
C GLY A 72 0.45 -7.49 -22.35
N ASP A 73 -0.45 -8.42 -22.63
CA ASP A 73 -1.88 -8.28 -22.37
C ASP A 73 -2.21 -8.67 -20.94
N TRP A 74 -2.96 -7.81 -20.29
CA TRP A 74 -3.39 -7.93 -18.90
C TRP A 74 -4.88 -7.62 -18.79
N ARG A 75 -5.52 -8.19 -17.78
CA ARG A 75 -6.89 -7.82 -17.40
C ARG A 75 -6.96 -7.47 -15.93
N THR A 76 -7.88 -6.63 -15.55
CA THR A 76 -8.16 -6.39 -14.14
C THR A 76 -8.99 -7.55 -13.60
N LEU A 77 -8.44 -8.29 -12.63
CA LEU A 77 -9.16 -9.39 -11.97
C LEU A 77 -10.02 -8.87 -10.83
N TYR A 78 -9.41 -8.08 -9.95
CA TYR A 78 -10.06 -7.54 -8.75
C TYR A 78 -9.70 -6.07 -8.55
N ILE A 79 -10.64 -5.35 -7.97
CA ILE A 79 -10.43 -4.00 -7.48
C ILE A 79 -11.10 -3.85 -6.12
N VAL A 80 -10.46 -3.14 -5.20
CA VAL A 80 -11.01 -2.76 -3.90
C VAL A 80 -10.61 -1.34 -3.57
N ALA A 81 -11.52 -0.52 -3.06
CA ALA A 81 -11.26 0.87 -2.72
C ALA A 81 -12.01 1.30 -1.45
N ASP A 82 -11.45 2.27 -0.73
CA ASP A 82 -12.10 2.89 0.42
C ASP A 82 -13.32 3.75 -0.01
N ASN A 83 -13.27 4.34 -1.21
CA ASN A 83 -14.39 5.02 -1.84
C ASN A 83 -15.01 4.13 -2.93
N VAL A 84 -15.97 3.29 -2.55
CA VAL A 84 -16.58 2.29 -3.43
C VAL A 84 -17.24 2.90 -4.68
N GLU A 85 -17.75 4.12 -4.62
CA GLU A 85 -18.41 4.79 -5.75
C GLU A 85 -17.47 5.01 -6.93
N LYS A 86 -16.19 5.25 -6.67
CA LYS A 86 -15.17 5.44 -7.71
C LYS A 86 -14.87 4.15 -8.49
N VAL A 87 -15.12 2.98 -7.91
CA VAL A 87 -14.83 1.66 -8.51
C VAL A 87 -16.08 0.82 -8.78
N ALA A 88 -17.26 1.32 -8.41
CA ALA A 88 -18.55 0.72 -8.76
C ALA A 88 -18.80 0.78 -10.28
N GLU A 89 -19.85 0.13 -10.77
CA GLU A 89 -20.24 0.24 -12.16
C GLU A 89 -20.52 1.69 -12.54
N GLY A 90 -19.91 2.17 -13.62
CA GLY A 90 -19.91 3.58 -14.01
C GLY A 90 -18.93 4.47 -13.24
N GLY A 91 -18.17 3.94 -12.29
CA GLY A 91 -17.14 4.67 -11.56
C GLY A 91 -15.90 4.94 -12.39
N SER A 92 -15.32 6.14 -12.25
CA SER A 92 -14.20 6.59 -13.09
C SER A 92 -12.89 5.82 -12.85
N LEU A 93 -12.72 5.16 -11.71
CA LEU A 93 -11.54 4.35 -11.40
C LEU A 93 -11.78 2.84 -11.64
N ARG A 94 -12.94 2.45 -12.16
CA ARG A 94 -13.21 1.06 -12.56
C ARG A 94 -12.53 0.74 -13.89
N ALA A 95 -11.22 0.55 -13.82
CA ALA A 95 -10.38 0.33 -15.00
C ALA A 95 -10.31 -1.17 -15.37
N TYR A 96 -10.66 -1.48 -16.59
CA TYR A 96 -10.50 -2.80 -17.22
C TYR A 96 -9.22 -2.80 -18.05
N PHE A 97 -8.13 -3.30 -17.50
CA PHE A 97 -6.83 -3.33 -18.17
C PHE A 97 -6.87 -4.17 -19.42
N GLN A 98 -6.12 -3.74 -20.43
CA GLN A 98 -5.95 -4.44 -21.71
C GLN A 98 -4.49 -4.78 -21.95
N HIS A 99 -3.60 -3.78 -21.80
CA HIS A 99 -2.19 -3.92 -22.14
C HIS A 99 -1.33 -3.06 -21.21
N MET A 100 -0.17 -3.58 -20.84
CA MET A 100 0.87 -2.81 -20.18
C MET A 100 2.18 -2.99 -20.93
N GLU A 101 2.95 -1.92 -21.02
CA GLU A 101 4.29 -1.95 -21.59
C GLU A 101 5.21 -0.92 -20.93
N CYS A 102 6.48 -1.25 -20.81
CA CYS A 102 7.53 -0.31 -20.43
C CYS A 102 8.81 -0.59 -21.24
N GLY A 103 9.63 0.44 -21.37
CA GLY A 103 10.99 0.33 -21.92
C GLY A 103 11.99 -0.16 -20.86
N ASP A 104 13.27 0.02 -21.15
CA ASP A 104 14.36 -0.35 -20.24
C ASP A 104 14.17 0.32 -18.87
N GLU A 105 14.38 -0.47 -17.80
CA GLU A 105 14.24 -0.05 -16.39
C GLU A 105 12.84 0.42 -15.97
N CYS A 106 11.82 0.31 -16.84
CA CYS A 106 10.45 0.73 -16.59
C CYS A 106 10.34 2.14 -15.92
N GLN A 107 11.13 3.10 -16.38
CA GLN A 107 11.01 4.49 -15.91
C GLN A 107 9.67 5.09 -16.32
N GLU A 108 9.11 4.63 -17.43
CA GLU A 108 7.76 4.93 -17.89
C GLU A 108 6.97 3.63 -18.00
N LEU A 109 5.84 3.57 -17.33
CA LEU A 109 4.90 2.45 -17.44
C LEU A 109 3.65 2.93 -18.17
N LYS A 110 3.47 2.46 -19.41
CA LYS A 110 2.27 2.69 -20.20
C LYS A 110 1.21 1.64 -19.89
N ILE A 111 0.00 2.09 -19.59
CA ILE A 111 -1.15 1.24 -19.29
C ILE A 111 -2.30 1.63 -20.21
N ILE A 112 -2.84 0.65 -20.94
CA ILE A 112 -4.05 0.79 -21.75
C ILE A 112 -5.17 0.07 -21.05
N PHE A 113 -6.29 0.77 -20.83
CA PHE A 113 -7.47 0.20 -20.16
C PHE A 113 -8.76 0.82 -20.68
N ASN A 114 -9.86 0.13 -20.46
CA ASN A 114 -11.20 0.63 -20.71
C ASN A 114 -11.85 1.07 -19.39
N VAL A 115 -12.71 2.07 -19.48
CA VAL A 115 -13.69 2.41 -18.45
C VAL A 115 -15.06 2.46 -19.13
N LYS A 116 -16.08 1.94 -18.43
CA LYS A 116 -17.46 2.00 -18.93
C LYS A 116 -18.22 3.13 -18.25
N LEU A 117 -18.43 4.22 -18.97
CA LEU A 117 -19.19 5.38 -18.51
C LEU A 117 -20.44 5.51 -19.36
N ASP A 118 -21.59 5.74 -18.72
CA ASP A 118 -22.89 5.89 -19.40
C ASP A 118 -23.21 4.75 -20.37
N SER A 119 -22.80 3.51 -20.02
CA SER A 119 -22.90 2.30 -20.83
C SER A 119 -22.01 2.25 -22.07
N GLU A 120 -21.15 3.23 -22.29
CA GLU A 120 -20.18 3.28 -23.37
C GLU A 120 -18.78 2.94 -22.88
N CYS A 121 -18.05 2.11 -23.64
CA CYS A 121 -16.66 1.77 -23.36
C CYS A 121 -15.73 2.86 -23.91
N GLN A 122 -14.96 3.46 -23.05
CA GLN A 122 -13.94 4.45 -23.40
C GLN A 122 -12.55 3.87 -23.14
N THR A 123 -11.72 3.85 -24.17
CA THR A 123 -10.33 3.40 -24.04
C THR A 123 -9.44 4.57 -23.63
N HIS A 124 -8.66 4.35 -22.59
CA HIS A 124 -7.69 5.31 -22.07
C HIS A 124 -6.27 4.73 -22.16
N THR A 125 -5.32 5.63 -22.39
CA THR A 125 -3.91 5.32 -22.29
C THR A 125 -3.27 6.30 -21.32
N VAL A 126 -2.61 5.78 -20.30
CA VAL A 126 -1.85 6.58 -19.34
C VAL A 126 -0.39 6.15 -19.34
N VAL A 127 0.50 7.10 -19.01
CA VAL A 127 1.93 6.84 -18.80
C VAL A 127 2.28 7.22 -17.38
N GLY A 128 2.61 6.23 -16.57
CA GLY A 128 3.13 6.44 -15.22
C GLY A 128 4.61 6.78 -15.27
N GLN A 129 5.00 7.90 -14.69
CA GLN A 129 6.40 8.32 -14.54
C GLN A 129 6.94 7.83 -13.21
N LYS A 130 8.03 7.04 -13.22
CA LYS A 130 8.65 6.49 -12.03
C LYS A 130 9.48 7.55 -11.30
N HIS A 131 9.33 7.60 -9.99
CA HIS A 131 10.10 8.45 -9.09
C HIS A 131 11.20 7.66 -8.37
N GLU A 132 12.13 8.36 -7.72
CA GLU A 132 13.25 7.77 -6.97
C GLU A 132 12.79 6.83 -5.84
N ASP A 133 11.59 7.04 -5.31
CA ASP A 133 10.98 6.21 -4.28
C ASP A 133 10.28 4.95 -4.85
N GLY A 134 10.39 4.70 -6.16
CA GLY A 134 9.81 3.54 -6.85
C GLY A 134 8.31 3.67 -7.15
N ARG A 135 7.66 4.77 -6.77
CA ARG A 135 6.26 5.04 -7.13
C ARG A 135 6.16 5.66 -8.52
N TYR A 136 5.03 5.40 -9.17
CA TYR A 136 4.66 6.02 -10.43
C TYR A 136 3.61 7.10 -10.21
N THR A 137 3.66 8.18 -11.01
CA THR A 137 2.61 9.19 -11.05
C THR A 137 2.02 9.30 -12.44
N THR A 138 0.70 9.50 -12.52
CA THR A 138 0.00 9.77 -13.78
C THR A 138 -1.26 10.56 -13.51
N ASP A 139 -1.75 11.27 -14.53
CA ASP A 139 -3.00 12.03 -14.47
C ASP A 139 -4.12 11.23 -15.17
N TYR A 140 -5.13 10.85 -14.39
CA TYR A 140 -6.36 10.24 -14.87
C TYR A 140 -7.45 10.37 -13.80
N SER A 141 -8.57 11.01 -14.11
CA SER A 141 -9.65 11.29 -13.14
C SER A 141 -9.12 11.90 -11.83
N GLY A 142 -8.17 12.86 -11.97
CA GLY A 142 -7.34 13.41 -10.91
C GLY A 142 -5.90 12.91 -11.00
N ARG A 143 -5.10 13.14 -9.96
CA ARG A 143 -3.72 12.69 -9.88
C ARG A 143 -3.62 11.33 -9.21
N ASN A 144 -2.84 10.43 -9.78
CA ASN A 144 -2.65 9.08 -9.27
C ASN A 144 -1.19 8.84 -8.88
N TYR A 145 -1.00 8.18 -7.74
CA TYR A 145 0.30 7.73 -7.22
C TYR A 145 0.20 6.23 -6.98
N PHE A 146 0.90 5.43 -7.77
CA PHE A 146 0.78 3.99 -7.67
C PHE A 146 2.13 3.27 -7.61
N HIS A 147 2.13 2.10 -7.03
CA HIS A 147 3.29 1.22 -6.94
C HIS A 147 2.86 -0.25 -6.89
N VAL A 148 3.84 -1.13 -7.12
CA VAL A 148 3.62 -2.57 -7.04
C VAL A 148 3.75 -3.04 -5.60
N LEU A 149 2.70 -3.70 -5.08
CA LEU A 149 2.70 -4.33 -3.76
C LEU A 149 3.29 -5.74 -3.80
N LYS A 150 2.86 -6.52 -4.80
CA LYS A 150 3.26 -7.90 -5.01
C LYS A 150 3.17 -8.26 -6.49
N LYS A 151 3.99 -9.20 -6.92
CA LYS A 151 3.97 -9.72 -8.28
C LYS A 151 4.32 -11.20 -8.34
N THR A 152 3.82 -11.85 -9.36
CA THR A 152 4.21 -13.17 -9.88
C THR A 152 4.32 -13.05 -11.40
N ASP A 153 4.66 -14.10 -12.11
CA ASP A 153 4.75 -14.09 -13.59
C ASP A 153 3.44 -13.70 -14.29
N ASP A 154 2.31 -13.89 -13.62
CA ASP A 154 0.98 -13.74 -14.20
C ASP A 154 0.00 -12.89 -13.37
N ILE A 155 0.43 -12.35 -12.22
CA ILE A 155 -0.40 -11.51 -11.35
C ILE A 155 0.44 -10.36 -10.79
N ILE A 156 -0.12 -9.15 -10.83
CA ILE A 156 0.46 -7.96 -10.18
C ILE A 156 -0.61 -7.30 -9.31
N PHE A 157 -0.25 -7.01 -8.07
CA PHE A 157 -1.04 -6.23 -7.12
C PHE A 157 -0.50 -4.81 -7.11
N PHE A 158 -1.30 -3.84 -7.48
CA PHE A 158 -0.99 -2.42 -7.41
C PHE A 158 -1.72 -1.76 -6.25
N HIS A 159 -1.06 -0.86 -5.54
CA HIS A 159 -1.72 0.14 -4.72
C HIS A 159 -1.70 1.47 -5.45
N ASN A 160 -2.81 2.16 -5.50
CA ASN A 160 -2.97 3.48 -6.08
C ASN A 160 -3.67 4.42 -5.11
N VAL A 161 -3.16 5.62 -4.96
CA VAL A 161 -3.83 6.74 -4.30
C VAL A 161 -4.26 7.71 -5.40
N ASN A 162 -5.56 7.87 -5.57
CA ASN A 162 -6.13 8.87 -6.47
C ASN A 162 -6.52 10.10 -5.68
N VAL A 163 -6.06 11.27 -6.10
CA VAL A 163 -6.44 12.58 -5.56
C VAL A 163 -7.27 13.29 -6.61
N ASP A 164 -8.56 13.44 -6.37
CA ASP A 164 -9.46 14.08 -7.32
C ASP A 164 -9.35 15.62 -7.31
N GLU A 165 -10.08 16.30 -8.19
CA GLU A 165 -10.03 17.76 -8.35
C GLU A 165 -10.46 18.51 -7.08
N SER A 166 -11.25 17.86 -6.20
CA SER A 166 -11.63 18.43 -4.90
C SER A 166 -10.57 18.25 -3.82
N GLY A 167 -9.49 17.49 -4.12
CA GLY A 167 -8.45 17.10 -3.18
C GLY A 167 -8.83 15.89 -2.32
N LYS A 168 -9.95 15.19 -2.63
CA LYS A 168 -10.33 13.96 -1.93
C LYS A 168 -9.47 12.81 -2.40
N GLU A 169 -8.87 12.12 -1.44
CA GLU A 169 -8.08 10.90 -1.69
C GLU A 169 -8.97 9.66 -1.74
N THR A 170 -8.60 8.72 -2.60
CA THR A 170 -9.18 7.39 -2.69
C THR A 170 -8.05 6.37 -2.78
N ASN A 171 -8.00 5.45 -1.82
CA ASN A 171 -7.08 4.33 -1.83
C ASN A 171 -7.68 3.16 -2.61
N VAL A 172 -6.92 2.62 -3.54
CA VAL A 172 -7.35 1.53 -4.42
C VAL A 172 -6.28 0.45 -4.44
N ILE A 173 -6.68 -0.81 -4.27
CA ILE A 173 -5.85 -1.96 -4.65
C ILE A 173 -6.46 -2.56 -5.91
N LEU A 174 -5.67 -2.61 -6.98
CA LEU A 174 -6.03 -3.22 -8.24
C LEU A 174 -5.16 -4.45 -8.48
N VAL A 175 -5.77 -5.55 -8.85
CA VAL A 175 -5.07 -6.79 -9.18
C VAL A 175 -5.20 -7.04 -10.68
N ALA A 176 -4.08 -6.93 -11.38
CA ALA A 176 -3.97 -7.29 -12.79
C ALA A 176 -3.49 -8.74 -12.94
N GLY A 177 -3.99 -9.44 -13.96
CA GLY A 177 -3.60 -10.83 -14.23
C GLY A 177 -3.70 -11.22 -15.69
N LYS A 178 -2.94 -12.27 -16.04
CA LYS A 178 -2.98 -12.95 -17.35
C LYS A 178 -3.90 -14.18 -17.32
N ARG A 179 -4.78 -14.28 -16.35
CA ARG A 179 -5.73 -15.38 -16.08
C ARG A 179 -7.12 -14.84 -15.76
N GLU A 180 -8.08 -15.75 -15.49
CA GLU A 180 -9.48 -15.37 -15.24
C GLU A 180 -9.79 -15.07 -13.76
N ASP A 181 -9.04 -15.66 -12.80
CA ASP A 181 -9.34 -15.53 -11.38
C ASP A 181 -8.09 -15.77 -10.51
N LEU A 182 -8.15 -15.30 -9.26
CA LEU A 182 -7.17 -15.56 -8.23
C LEU A 182 -7.41 -16.92 -7.57
N ASN A 183 -6.34 -17.62 -7.21
CA ASN A 183 -6.45 -18.79 -6.34
C ASN A 183 -6.78 -18.40 -4.89
N LYS A 184 -7.08 -19.40 -4.03
CA LYS A 184 -7.48 -19.15 -2.64
C LYS A 184 -6.44 -18.36 -1.84
N ALA A 185 -5.15 -18.67 -2.02
CA ALA A 185 -4.07 -17.98 -1.31
C ALA A 185 -3.94 -16.51 -1.75
N GLN A 186 -4.07 -16.25 -3.06
CA GLN A 186 -4.03 -14.89 -3.62
C GLN A 186 -5.26 -14.05 -3.21
N LYS A 187 -6.45 -14.66 -3.12
CA LYS A 187 -7.64 -13.99 -2.56
C LYS A 187 -7.47 -13.65 -1.07
N GLN A 188 -6.80 -14.50 -0.31
CA GLN A 188 -6.47 -14.21 1.09
C GLN A 188 -5.44 -13.09 1.19
N GLU A 189 -4.46 -13.06 0.28
CA GLU A 189 -3.47 -11.99 0.23
C GLU A 189 -4.11 -10.64 -0.12
N LEU A 190 -5.03 -10.59 -1.10
CA LEU A 190 -5.79 -9.37 -1.41
C LEU A 190 -6.52 -8.83 -0.17
N ARG A 191 -7.18 -9.70 0.60
CA ARG A 191 -7.87 -9.29 1.84
C ARG A 191 -6.90 -8.71 2.86
N LYS A 192 -5.75 -9.36 3.05
CA LYS A 192 -4.71 -8.90 3.97
C LYS A 192 -4.16 -7.53 3.56
N LEU A 193 -3.89 -7.32 2.27
CA LEU A 193 -3.46 -6.04 1.75
C LEU A 193 -4.54 -4.96 1.94
N ALA A 194 -5.81 -5.27 1.67
CA ALA A 194 -6.90 -4.33 1.92
C ALA A 194 -6.97 -3.90 3.39
N GLU A 195 -6.83 -4.84 4.33
CA GLU A 195 -6.77 -4.56 5.77
C GLU A 195 -5.55 -3.67 6.13
N GLU A 196 -4.39 -3.94 5.56
CA GLU A 196 -3.16 -3.17 5.78
C GLU A 196 -3.30 -1.71 5.33
N TYR A 197 -4.00 -1.48 4.23
CA TYR A 197 -4.30 -0.14 3.70
C TYR A 197 -5.61 0.46 4.23
N ASN A 198 -6.23 -0.17 5.25
CA ASN A 198 -7.50 0.26 5.85
C ASN A 198 -8.65 0.38 4.83
N ILE A 199 -8.68 -0.47 3.82
CA ILE A 199 -9.75 -0.55 2.83
C ILE A 199 -10.74 -1.65 3.25
N PRO A 200 -12.06 -1.37 3.36
CA PRO A 200 -13.05 -2.37 3.73
C PRO A 200 -13.09 -3.54 2.73
N ASN A 201 -12.94 -4.77 3.22
CA ASN A 201 -12.93 -5.98 2.38
C ASN A 201 -14.24 -6.21 1.61
N GLU A 202 -15.36 -5.73 2.15
CA GLU A 202 -16.68 -5.78 1.51
C GLU A 202 -16.75 -4.95 0.21
N ASN A 203 -15.85 -3.98 0.03
CA ASN A 203 -15.76 -3.18 -1.18
C ASN A 203 -15.05 -3.90 -2.34
N THR A 204 -14.58 -5.14 -2.11
CA THR A 204 -13.88 -5.92 -3.14
C THR A 204 -14.84 -6.34 -4.26
N GLN A 205 -14.43 -6.06 -5.50
CA GLN A 205 -15.18 -6.40 -6.69
C GLN A 205 -14.35 -7.29 -7.62
N HIS A 206 -14.95 -8.34 -8.15
CA HIS A 206 -14.39 -9.19 -9.19
C HIS A 206 -14.80 -8.63 -10.56
N LEU A 207 -13.82 -8.17 -11.37
CA LEU A 207 -14.09 -7.41 -12.58
C LEU A 207 -14.27 -8.26 -13.84
N VAL A 208 -13.63 -9.42 -13.92
CA VAL A 208 -13.67 -10.26 -15.12
C VAL A 208 -15.10 -10.55 -15.62
N PRO A 209 -16.07 -10.94 -14.76
CA PRO A 209 -17.44 -11.20 -15.22
C PRO A 209 -18.19 -9.96 -15.70
N THR A 210 -17.72 -8.76 -15.35
CA THR A 210 -18.37 -7.48 -15.67
C THR A 210 -17.68 -6.72 -16.79
N ASP A 211 -16.55 -7.24 -17.29
CA ASP A 211 -15.82 -6.65 -18.41
C ASP A 211 -16.56 -6.94 -19.73
N THR A 212 -17.39 -5.99 -20.13
CA THR A 212 -18.13 -6.04 -21.40
C THR A 212 -17.48 -5.20 -22.50
N CYS A 213 -16.32 -4.57 -22.21
CA CYS A 213 -15.59 -3.75 -23.17
C CYS A 213 -14.60 -4.56 -24.01
N ASN A 214 -14.24 -5.76 -23.57
CA ASN A 214 -13.24 -6.63 -24.20
C ASN A 214 -13.88 -7.87 -24.86
N GLN A 215 -15.15 -7.77 -25.31
CA GLN A 215 -15.86 -8.85 -26.00
C GLN A 215 -15.81 -8.68 -27.51
#